data_2a31b5974f2adcec0226d1fe87b15037
#
_entry.id   2a31b5974f2adcec0226d1fe87b15037
#
_cell.length_a   1.000
_cell.length_b   1.000
_cell.length_c   1.000
_cell.angle_alpha   90.00
_cell.angle_beta   90.00
_cell.angle_gamma   90.00
#
_symmetry.space_group_name_H-M   'P 1'
#
loop_
_entity.id
_entity.type
_entity.pdbx_description
1 polymer ?
#
loop_
_entity_poly.entity_id
_entity_poly.type
_entity_poly.pdbx_seq_one_letter_code
_entity_poly.pdbx_strand_id
1 'polypeptide(L)'
;MTAVAEPDDAVPLAGEIPVPDLLGHPRGLWYLAFTEAWERFSYYGMQSLLVLYMVKYLLLPGRIEHVAAFDSFRRLYGGLDGQALASAIFGTYTATVYLTPIFGGFLADRILGRRRTVLLGALTMAAGHFLMAFEGAFLFALLCLVLGCGMFKGNIASQVGSLYKPEDLRRADAFQIFYLGINAGVIASPLIVGTLGEVYGWHYGFAAAGVGMLLATGIYLSGQKYLRSGENEARAIAAAPRAKLTGRDWRAVVALVLLIPVLAVAIVPNNQIFNAYLVWGDQQFDLIFLGKKLPTTWLVTLDAIVSVSFLALVALFYRWYGKHWREPDETTKLIIGSGFSVAGMMCLVIAAATRIAGHKIGLFWPVAFHIVNSIAFAHLLPISLALFAKYGPKAINATIIGLYYLAFFFANTLVGWVGSFYQTMTTTNFWLLHAGFAAGAGLCFVIFKFVAGHYLEVEPELAR
;
A
#
# COMPACT_ATOMS: atom_id res chain seq x y z
N MET A 1 -9.99 -55.13 31.09
CA MET A 1 -10.88 -54.34 30.25
C MET A 1 -11.22 -53.09 31.04
N THR A 2 -10.44 -52.07 30.90
CA THR A 2 -10.62 -50.72 31.48
C THR A 2 -10.96 -49.80 30.32
N ALA A 3 -12.19 -49.26 30.33
CA ALA A 3 -12.70 -48.31 29.34
C ALA A 3 -11.88 -47.01 29.45
N VAL A 4 -11.25 -46.63 28.34
CA VAL A 4 -10.68 -45.29 28.18
C VAL A 4 -11.85 -44.33 27.96
N ALA A 5 -12.03 -43.39 28.88
CA ALA A 5 -12.99 -42.32 28.73
C ALA A 5 -12.55 -41.42 27.58
N GLU A 6 -13.47 -41.12 26.66
CA GLU A 6 -13.28 -40.09 25.63
C GLU A 6 -13.07 -38.71 26.30
N PRO A 7 -12.22 -37.84 25.74
CA PRO A 7 -12.06 -36.50 26.32
C PRO A 7 -13.32 -35.68 26.17
N ASP A 8 -13.79 -35.23 27.28
CA ASP A 8 -14.93 -34.35 27.55
C ASP A 8 -15.17 -33.29 26.46
N ASP A 9 -16.43 -33.23 26.03
CA ASP A 9 -17.03 -32.06 25.42
C ASP A 9 -16.79 -30.83 26.31
N ALA A 10 -15.87 -29.99 25.93
CA ALA A 10 -15.61 -28.74 26.63
C ALA A 10 -16.87 -27.87 26.59
N VAL A 11 -17.57 -27.79 27.75
CA VAL A 11 -18.71 -26.91 27.95
C VAL A 11 -18.33 -25.51 27.50
N PRO A 12 -19.10 -24.88 26.57
CA PRO A 12 -18.83 -23.50 26.14
C PRO A 12 -18.94 -22.59 27.36
N LEU A 13 -17.93 -21.78 27.62
CA LEU A 13 -18.00 -20.72 28.63
C LEU A 13 -19.19 -19.83 28.29
N ALA A 14 -20.10 -19.69 29.27
CA ALA A 14 -21.34 -18.96 29.15
C ALA A 14 -21.08 -17.52 28.61
N GLY A 15 -21.51 -17.24 27.38
CA GLY A 15 -21.43 -15.92 26.75
C GLY A 15 -20.92 -15.88 25.30
N GLU A 16 -20.40 -16.94 24.74
CA GLU A 16 -20.01 -16.96 23.32
C GLU A 16 -21.19 -17.35 22.44
N ILE A 17 -21.84 -16.35 21.82
CA ILE A 17 -22.78 -16.60 20.73
C ILE A 17 -21.96 -17.20 19.58
N PRO A 18 -22.27 -18.43 19.09
CA PRO A 18 -21.56 -18.98 17.94
C PRO A 18 -21.73 -18.03 16.74
N VAL A 19 -20.64 -17.43 16.27
CA VAL A 19 -20.69 -16.59 15.07
C VAL A 19 -20.91 -17.53 13.88
N PRO A 20 -22.05 -17.41 13.14
CA PRO A 20 -22.34 -18.34 12.06
C PRO A 20 -21.22 -18.29 11.01
N ASP A 21 -20.72 -19.46 10.60
CA ASP A 21 -19.73 -19.60 9.53
C ASP A 21 -20.39 -19.47 8.14
N LEU A 22 -19.65 -18.89 7.21
CA LEU A 22 -19.97 -18.84 5.79
C LEU A 22 -18.74 -19.29 5.01
N LEU A 23 -18.86 -20.32 4.19
CA LEU A 23 -17.74 -20.91 3.42
C LEU A 23 -16.54 -21.28 4.32
N GLY A 24 -16.81 -21.83 5.50
CA GLY A 24 -15.78 -22.27 6.46
C GLY A 24 -15.14 -21.15 7.28
N HIS A 25 -15.61 -19.91 7.15
CA HIS A 25 -15.07 -18.76 7.89
C HIS A 25 -16.17 -17.97 8.60
N PRO A 26 -15.87 -17.29 9.73
CA PRO A 26 -16.81 -16.42 10.41
C PRO A 26 -17.41 -15.38 9.45
N ARG A 27 -18.72 -15.18 9.47
CA ARG A 27 -19.41 -14.21 8.61
C ARG A 27 -18.80 -12.81 8.67
N GLY A 28 -18.27 -12.41 9.82
CA GLY A 28 -17.57 -11.13 9.99
C GLY A 28 -16.42 -10.91 9.01
N LEU A 29 -15.70 -11.98 8.61
CA LEU A 29 -14.62 -11.89 7.62
C LEU A 29 -15.11 -11.31 6.28
N TRP A 30 -16.24 -11.81 5.78
CA TRP A 30 -16.77 -11.38 4.49
C TRP A 30 -17.19 -9.91 4.51
N TYR A 31 -17.82 -9.46 5.60
CA TYR A 31 -18.16 -8.05 5.78
C TYR A 31 -16.88 -7.18 5.82
N LEU A 32 -15.84 -7.60 6.52
CA LEU A 32 -14.57 -6.86 6.56
C LEU A 32 -13.86 -6.86 5.21
N ALA A 33 -13.81 -8.00 4.50
CA ALA A 33 -13.18 -8.11 3.19
C ALA A 33 -13.89 -7.26 2.13
N PHE A 34 -15.23 -7.27 2.09
CA PHE A 34 -15.99 -6.40 1.17
C PHE A 34 -15.89 -4.92 1.56
N THR A 35 -15.88 -4.60 2.85
CA THR A 35 -15.64 -3.21 3.31
C THR A 35 -14.28 -2.70 2.82
N GLU A 36 -13.23 -3.51 3.00
CA GLU A 36 -11.90 -3.18 2.53
C GLU A 36 -11.83 -3.06 1.00
N ALA A 37 -12.48 -3.99 0.26
CA ALA A 37 -12.52 -3.92 -1.20
C ALA A 37 -13.08 -2.59 -1.71
N TRP A 38 -14.19 -2.12 -1.14
CA TRP A 38 -14.81 -0.83 -1.50
C TRP A 38 -14.00 0.36 -1.02
N GLU A 39 -13.35 0.28 0.14
CA GLU A 39 -12.43 1.33 0.59
C GLU A 39 -11.21 1.41 -0.33
N ARG A 40 -10.59 0.27 -0.70
CA ARG A 40 -9.50 0.23 -1.68
C ARG A 40 -9.94 0.77 -3.05
N PHE A 41 -11.13 0.42 -3.51
CA PHE A 41 -11.73 1.01 -4.69
C PHE A 41 -11.76 2.54 -4.61
N SER A 42 -12.22 3.10 -3.51
CA SER A 42 -12.29 4.55 -3.30
C SER A 42 -10.90 5.18 -3.26
N TYR A 43 -9.99 4.61 -2.47
CA TYR A 43 -8.64 5.12 -2.27
C TYR A 43 -7.82 5.13 -3.56
N TYR A 44 -7.71 3.96 -4.24
CA TYR A 44 -6.90 3.86 -5.45
C TYR A 44 -7.52 4.58 -6.65
N GLY A 45 -8.86 4.69 -6.70
CA GLY A 45 -9.53 5.51 -7.71
C GLY A 45 -9.17 6.98 -7.59
N MET A 46 -9.26 7.52 -6.41
CA MET A 46 -8.84 8.89 -6.15
C MET A 46 -7.33 9.07 -6.40
N GLN A 47 -6.49 8.15 -5.91
CA GLN A 47 -5.05 8.23 -6.07
C GLN A 47 -4.62 8.21 -7.54
N SER A 48 -5.27 7.41 -8.38
CA SER A 48 -4.97 7.34 -9.82
C SER A 48 -5.35 8.61 -10.58
N LEU A 49 -6.35 9.36 -10.08
CA LEU A 49 -6.76 10.63 -10.69
C LEU A 49 -5.97 11.82 -10.15
N LEU A 50 -5.46 11.77 -8.91
CA LEU A 50 -5.02 12.93 -8.15
C LEU A 50 -3.97 13.77 -8.87
N VAL A 51 -2.90 13.16 -9.37
CA VAL A 51 -1.82 13.90 -10.05
C VAL A 51 -2.30 14.47 -11.39
N LEU A 52 -3.07 13.69 -12.15
CA LEU A 52 -3.62 14.13 -13.44
C LEU A 52 -4.61 15.27 -13.25
N TYR A 53 -5.48 15.19 -12.25
CA TYR A 53 -6.41 16.24 -11.87
C TYR A 53 -5.68 17.54 -11.52
N MET A 54 -4.64 17.47 -10.70
CA MET A 54 -3.84 18.64 -10.34
C MET A 54 -3.17 19.26 -11.56
N VAL A 55 -2.50 18.45 -12.40
CA VAL A 55 -1.73 18.95 -13.54
C VAL A 55 -2.62 19.48 -14.67
N LYS A 56 -3.74 18.78 -14.95
CA LYS A 56 -4.59 19.06 -16.12
C LYS A 56 -5.75 20.01 -15.81
N TYR A 57 -6.02 20.29 -14.55
CA TYR A 57 -7.20 21.03 -14.19
C TYR A 57 -6.97 22.00 -13.02
N LEU A 58 -6.69 21.50 -11.82
CA LEU A 58 -6.73 22.31 -10.59
C LEU A 58 -5.65 23.38 -10.52
N LEU A 59 -4.41 23.05 -10.93
CA LEU A 59 -3.27 23.96 -10.83
C LEU A 59 -3.11 24.86 -12.07
N LEU A 60 -4.12 24.90 -12.96
CA LEU A 60 -4.12 25.81 -14.09
C LEU A 60 -4.50 27.24 -13.64
N PRO A 61 -3.96 28.28 -14.30
CA PRO A 61 -4.38 29.65 -14.08
C PRO A 61 -5.90 29.82 -14.23
N GLY A 62 -6.54 30.56 -13.35
CA GLY A 62 -7.99 30.73 -13.31
C GLY A 62 -8.74 29.64 -12.52
N ARG A 63 -8.04 28.61 -12.02
CA ARG A 63 -8.59 27.54 -11.16
C ARG A 63 -7.93 27.50 -9.80
N ILE A 64 -6.62 27.59 -9.78
CA ILE A 64 -5.81 27.53 -8.58
C ILE A 64 -6.22 28.59 -7.53
N GLU A 65 -6.68 29.73 -7.99
CA GLU A 65 -7.13 30.87 -7.18
C GLU A 65 -8.44 30.56 -6.42
N HIS A 66 -9.21 29.56 -6.86
CA HIS A 66 -10.41 29.12 -6.18
C HIS A 66 -10.13 28.24 -4.96
N VAL A 67 -8.92 27.68 -4.85
CA VAL A 67 -8.58 26.78 -3.75
C VAL A 67 -8.33 27.58 -2.47
N ALA A 68 -9.13 27.33 -1.44
CA ALA A 68 -9.01 28.03 -0.16
C ALA A 68 -7.63 27.83 0.48
N ALA A 69 -7.01 28.91 0.96
CA ALA A 69 -5.71 28.94 1.63
C ALA A 69 -4.52 28.44 0.79
N PHE A 70 -4.68 28.34 -0.54
CA PHE A 70 -3.68 27.71 -1.39
C PHE A 70 -2.33 28.44 -1.41
N ASP A 71 -2.31 29.76 -1.44
CA ASP A 71 -1.06 30.53 -1.46
C ASP A 71 -0.21 30.30 -0.21
N SER A 72 -0.85 30.16 0.95
CA SER A 72 -0.16 29.84 2.19
C SER A 72 0.39 28.43 2.19
N PHE A 73 -0.38 27.49 1.65
CA PHE A 73 0.02 26.08 1.49
C PHE A 73 1.17 25.94 0.47
N ARG A 74 1.09 26.62 -0.68
CA ARG A 74 2.12 26.61 -1.73
C ARG A 74 3.47 27.12 -1.21
N ARG A 75 3.48 28.11 -0.31
CA ARG A 75 4.74 28.61 0.30
C ARG A 75 5.50 27.54 1.06
N LEU A 76 4.83 26.51 1.59
CA LEU A 76 5.50 25.36 2.23
C LEU A 76 6.37 24.54 1.24
N TYR A 77 6.08 24.66 -0.06
CA TYR A 77 6.82 23.98 -1.14
C TYR A 77 7.79 24.90 -1.87
N GLY A 78 8.20 26.03 -1.25
CA GLY A 78 9.18 26.93 -1.85
C GLY A 78 8.73 27.62 -3.14
N GLY A 79 7.41 27.71 -3.37
CA GLY A 79 6.85 28.36 -4.55
C GLY A 79 6.85 27.50 -5.82
N LEU A 80 6.93 26.18 -5.70
CA LEU A 80 6.78 25.26 -6.84
C LEU A 80 5.45 25.52 -7.56
N ASP A 81 5.41 25.20 -8.87
CA ASP A 81 4.27 25.36 -9.75
C ASP A 81 3.95 24.11 -10.57
N GLY A 82 2.76 24.08 -11.15
CA GLY A 82 2.33 23.10 -12.15
C GLY A 82 2.60 21.65 -11.73
N GLN A 83 3.27 20.89 -12.61
CA GLN A 83 3.54 19.49 -12.36
C GLN A 83 4.48 19.26 -11.15
N ALA A 84 5.48 20.13 -10.94
CA ALA A 84 6.39 20.01 -9.82
C ALA A 84 5.65 20.11 -8.48
N LEU A 85 4.74 21.08 -8.36
CA LEU A 85 3.88 21.23 -7.19
C LEU A 85 2.90 20.05 -7.04
N ALA A 86 2.30 19.59 -8.14
CA ALA A 86 1.41 18.43 -8.12
C ALA A 86 2.12 17.18 -7.57
N SER A 87 3.35 16.91 -8.02
CA SER A 87 4.16 15.81 -7.53
C SER A 87 4.50 15.95 -6.05
N ALA A 88 4.87 17.14 -5.59
CA ALA A 88 5.19 17.40 -4.19
C ALA A 88 3.97 17.21 -3.28
N ILE A 89 2.79 17.71 -3.69
CA ILE A 89 1.51 17.51 -2.98
C ILE A 89 1.17 16.01 -2.93
N PHE A 90 1.25 15.31 -4.07
CA PHE A 90 0.99 13.88 -4.14
C PHE A 90 1.89 13.09 -3.17
N GLY A 91 3.19 13.37 -3.18
CA GLY A 91 4.16 12.72 -2.31
C GLY A 91 3.88 12.98 -0.82
N THR A 92 3.60 14.23 -0.45
CA THR A 92 3.24 14.59 0.93
C THR A 92 1.94 13.91 1.38
N TYR A 93 0.92 13.92 0.53
CA TYR A 93 -0.36 13.25 0.79
C TYR A 93 -0.14 11.76 1.04
N THR A 94 0.48 11.06 0.10
CA THR A 94 0.70 9.61 0.18
C THR A 94 1.65 9.23 1.32
N ALA A 95 2.69 10.02 1.59
CA ALA A 95 3.55 9.82 2.75
C ALA A 95 2.75 9.89 4.06
N THR A 96 1.96 10.94 4.23
CA THR A 96 1.19 11.17 5.46
C THR A 96 0.14 10.06 5.71
N VAL A 97 -0.43 9.49 4.65
CA VAL A 97 -1.33 8.31 4.73
C VAL A 97 -0.65 7.10 5.39
N TYR A 98 0.67 6.94 5.24
CA TYR A 98 1.40 5.85 5.92
C TYR A 98 1.80 6.19 7.36
N LEU A 99 1.80 7.45 7.74
CA LEU A 99 2.11 7.89 9.10
C LEU A 99 0.87 7.91 10.01
N THR A 100 -0.27 8.33 9.49
CA THR A 100 -1.51 8.55 10.26
C THR A 100 -2.13 7.30 10.90
N PRO A 101 -1.92 6.05 10.43
CA PRO A 101 -2.38 4.86 11.15
C PRO A 101 -1.83 4.73 12.57
N ILE A 102 -0.69 5.32 12.88
CA ILE A 102 -0.13 5.37 14.25
C ILE A 102 -1.09 6.14 15.17
N PHE A 103 -1.58 7.29 14.71
CA PHE A 103 -2.54 8.12 15.46
C PHE A 103 -3.93 7.46 15.48
N GLY A 104 -4.35 6.85 14.37
CA GLY A 104 -5.61 6.12 14.30
C GLY A 104 -5.66 4.91 15.23
N GLY A 105 -4.56 4.18 15.38
CA GLY A 105 -4.40 3.10 16.34
C GLY A 105 -4.48 3.61 17.79
N PHE A 106 -3.75 4.70 18.10
CA PHE A 106 -3.83 5.32 19.42
C PHE A 106 -5.26 5.75 19.77
N LEU A 107 -5.96 6.38 18.83
CA LEU A 107 -7.36 6.81 19.00
C LEU A 107 -8.29 5.61 19.27
N ALA A 108 -8.07 4.51 18.53
CA ALA A 108 -8.83 3.28 18.69
C ALA A 108 -8.59 2.58 20.04
N ASP A 109 -7.33 2.51 20.46
CA ASP A 109 -6.97 1.75 21.67
C ASP A 109 -7.22 2.52 22.97
N ARG A 110 -7.24 3.87 22.92
CA ARG A 110 -7.30 4.71 24.14
C ARG A 110 -8.59 5.49 24.31
N ILE A 111 -9.30 5.83 23.24
CA ILE A 111 -10.37 6.84 23.28
C ILE A 111 -11.71 6.28 22.77
N LEU A 112 -11.77 5.82 21.51
CA LEU A 112 -13.04 5.54 20.83
C LEU A 112 -13.39 4.05 20.72
N GLY A 113 -12.40 3.15 20.86
CA GLY A 113 -12.55 1.75 20.47
C GLY A 113 -12.47 1.55 18.95
N ARG A 114 -12.07 0.35 18.52
CA ARG A 114 -11.77 0.05 17.09
C ARG A 114 -12.98 0.26 16.17
N ARG A 115 -14.17 -0.16 16.59
CA ARG A 115 -15.39 -0.05 15.76
C ARG A 115 -15.74 1.39 15.43
N ARG A 116 -15.75 2.26 16.43
CA ARG A 116 -16.08 3.68 16.26
C ARG A 116 -15.01 4.39 15.46
N THR A 117 -13.74 4.05 15.66
CA THR A 117 -12.62 4.64 14.94
C THR A 117 -12.68 4.27 13.45
N VAL A 118 -12.96 3.01 13.08
CA VAL A 118 -13.17 2.59 11.70
C VAL A 118 -14.35 3.32 11.07
N LEU A 119 -15.48 3.42 11.76
CA LEU A 119 -16.67 4.09 11.25
C LEU A 119 -16.40 5.60 11.02
N LEU A 120 -15.80 6.27 12.00
CA LEU A 120 -15.42 7.68 11.87
C LEU A 120 -14.44 7.88 10.72
N GLY A 121 -13.45 7.00 10.58
CA GLY A 121 -12.51 7.01 9.46
C GLY A 121 -13.22 6.87 8.12
N ALA A 122 -14.14 5.91 8.01
CA ALA A 122 -14.92 5.68 6.79
C ALA A 122 -15.76 6.89 6.38
N LEU A 123 -16.47 7.50 7.34
CA LEU A 123 -17.28 8.70 7.10
C LEU A 123 -16.41 9.91 6.74
N THR A 124 -15.27 10.08 7.40
CA THR A 124 -14.31 11.15 7.10
C THR A 124 -13.71 11.00 5.71
N MET A 125 -13.37 9.76 5.28
CA MET A 125 -12.92 9.49 3.92
C MET A 125 -14.03 9.75 2.89
N ALA A 126 -15.27 9.31 3.16
CA ALA A 126 -16.39 9.59 2.27
C ALA A 126 -16.60 11.09 2.08
N ALA A 127 -16.59 11.86 3.16
CA ALA A 127 -16.65 13.33 3.09
C ALA A 127 -15.49 13.90 2.27
N GLY A 128 -14.24 13.41 2.49
CA GLY A 128 -13.08 13.81 1.72
C GLY A 128 -13.24 13.59 0.23
N HIS A 129 -13.71 12.41 -0.19
CA HIS A 129 -13.93 12.11 -1.61
C HIS A 129 -15.00 13.01 -2.26
N PHE A 130 -16.10 13.30 -1.57
CA PHE A 130 -17.09 14.24 -2.09
C PHE A 130 -16.58 15.68 -2.13
N LEU A 131 -15.80 16.10 -1.14
CA LEU A 131 -15.18 17.41 -1.12
C LEU A 131 -14.16 17.61 -2.24
N MET A 132 -13.50 16.55 -2.73
CA MET A 132 -12.64 16.59 -3.91
C MET A 132 -13.37 17.06 -5.18
N ALA A 133 -14.70 16.96 -5.23
CA ALA A 133 -15.49 17.49 -6.34
C ALA A 133 -15.57 19.02 -6.36
N PHE A 134 -15.14 19.70 -5.29
CA PHE A 134 -15.19 21.16 -5.16
C PHE A 134 -13.77 21.73 -5.07
N GLU A 135 -13.37 22.55 -6.04
CA GLU A 135 -12.02 23.15 -6.11
C GLU A 135 -11.61 23.84 -4.80
N GLY A 136 -12.51 24.67 -4.26
CA GLY A 136 -12.26 25.44 -3.03
C GLY A 136 -11.99 24.56 -1.79
N ALA A 137 -12.49 23.33 -1.76
CA ALA A 137 -12.35 22.43 -0.63
C ALA A 137 -11.15 21.47 -0.76
N PHE A 138 -10.34 21.55 -1.82
CA PHE A 138 -9.31 20.58 -2.16
C PHE A 138 -8.37 20.23 -1.00
N LEU A 139 -7.79 21.23 -0.33
CA LEU A 139 -6.85 20.98 0.78
C LEU A 139 -7.55 20.34 1.99
N PHE A 140 -8.78 20.75 2.27
CA PHE A 140 -9.57 20.16 3.34
C PHE A 140 -10.00 18.73 2.99
N ALA A 141 -10.31 18.46 1.71
CA ALA A 141 -10.58 17.12 1.21
C ALA A 141 -9.38 16.19 1.42
N LEU A 142 -8.17 16.61 1.05
CA LEU A 142 -6.94 15.84 1.29
C LEU A 142 -6.72 15.58 2.78
N LEU A 143 -6.96 16.57 3.64
CA LEU A 143 -6.86 16.38 5.10
C LEU A 143 -7.85 15.34 5.61
N CYS A 144 -9.11 15.40 5.17
CA CYS A 144 -10.12 14.40 5.51
C CYS A 144 -9.69 12.99 5.06
N LEU A 145 -9.16 12.85 3.85
CA LEU A 145 -8.69 11.56 3.33
C LEU A 145 -7.52 11.01 4.13
N VAL A 146 -6.54 11.84 4.48
CA VAL A 146 -5.38 11.45 5.31
C VAL A 146 -5.82 11.00 6.71
N LEU A 147 -6.65 11.81 7.39
CA LEU A 147 -7.12 11.48 8.74
C LEU A 147 -8.04 10.27 8.74
N GLY A 148 -8.96 10.19 7.78
CA GLY A 148 -9.88 9.08 7.62
C GLY A 148 -9.17 7.77 7.34
N CYS A 149 -8.21 7.75 6.43
CA CYS A 149 -7.39 6.58 6.13
C CYS A 149 -6.59 6.12 7.35
N GLY A 150 -6.01 7.04 8.12
CA GLY A 150 -5.31 6.73 9.36
C GLY A 150 -6.19 6.03 10.39
N MET A 151 -7.43 6.51 10.58
CA MET A 151 -8.40 5.90 11.48
C MET A 151 -8.91 4.54 10.98
N PHE A 152 -8.98 4.33 9.68
CA PHE A 152 -9.57 3.14 9.07
C PHE A 152 -8.56 1.98 8.93
N LYS A 153 -7.45 2.21 8.23
CA LYS A 153 -6.57 1.19 7.63
C LYS A 153 -6.00 0.16 8.62
N GLY A 154 -5.39 0.61 9.71
CA GLY A 154 -4.81 -0.30 10.71
C GLY A 154 -5.86 -1.01 11.56
N ASN A 155 -6.98 -0.34 11.81
CA ASN A 155 -8.02 -0.84 12.70
C ASN A 155 -8.90 -1.91 12.06
N ILE A 156 -9.18 -1.83 10.75
CA ILE A 156 -9.98 -2.87 10.07
C ILE A 156 -9.18 -4.18 9.94
N ALA A 157 -7.89 -4.12 9.60
CA ALA A 157 -7.04 -5.31 9.52
C ALA A 157 -6.90 -6.03 10.86
N SER A 158 -6.83 -5.28 11.97
CA SER A 158 -6.78 -5.87 13.31
C SER A 158 -8.10 -6.56 13.70
N GLN A 159 -9.25 -6.10 13.19
CA GLN A 159 -10.55 -6.76 13.40
C GLN A 159 -10.61 -8.12 12.69
N VAL A 160 -9.98 -8.29 11.51
CA VAL A 160 -9.87 -9.60 10.86
C VAL A 160 -9.16 -10.59 11.78
N GLY A 161 -8.02 -10.18 12.34
CA GLY A 161 -7.27 -11.02 13.28
C GLY A 161 -8.06 -11.42 14.52
N SER A 162 -8.93 -10.53 15.03
CA SER A 162 -9.74 -10.79 16.23
C SER A 162 -10.93 -11.72 16.02
N LEU A 163 -11.26 -12.09 14.78
CA LEU A 163 -12.29 -13.10 14.50
C LEU A 163 -11.84 -14.52 14.82
N TYR A 164 -10.54 -14.76 14.91
CA TYR A 164 -9.92 -16.08 15.07
C TYR A 164 -9.11 -16.14 16.37
N LYS A 165 -9.08 -17.34 17.00
CA LYS A 165 -8.14 -17.62 18.08
C LYS A 165 -6.70 -17.65 17.50
N PRO A 166 -5.67 -17.36 18.31
CA PRO A 166 -4.26 -17.39 17.82
C PRO A 166 -3.84 -18.71 17.19
N GLU A 167 -4.41 -19.83 17.67
CA GLU A 167 -4.10 -21.20 17.26
C GLU A 167 -4.94 -21.66 16.06
N ASP A 168 -5.95 -20.88 15.62
CA ASP A 168 -6.84 -21.25 14.52
C ASP A 168 -6.09 -21.14 13.18
N LEU A 169 -5.84 -22.29 12.54
CA LEU A 169 -5.14 -22.38 11.25
C LEU A 169 -5.83 -21.57 10.12
N ARG A 170 -7.16 -21.41 10.20
CA ARG A 170 -7.94 -20.64 9.23
C ARG A 170 -7.61 -19.14 9.23
N ARG A 171 -6.92 -18.66 10.28
CA ARG A 171 -6.53 -17.25 10.40
C ARG A 171 -5.63 -16.80 9.24
N ALA A 172 -4.72 -17.66 8.78
CA ALA A 172 -3.86 -17.36 7.63
C ALA A 172 -4.67 -17.21 6.33
N ASP A 173 -5.60 -18.13 6.10
CA ASP A 173 -6.49 -18.10 4.92
C ASP A 173 -7.41 -16.87 4.94
N ALA A 174 -7.88 -16.45 6.14
CA ALA A 174 -8.69 -15.26 6.29
C ALA A 174 -7.96 -13.98 5.83
N PHE A 175 -6.68 -13.84 6.13
CA PHE A 175 -5.88 -12.72 5.62
C PHE A 175 -5.66 -12.80 4.11
N GLN A 176 -5.59 -14.00 3.52
CA GLN A 176 -5.52 -14.16 2.06
C GLN A 176 -6.83 -13.72 1.39
N ILE A 177 -8.00 -14.14 1.95
CA ILE A 177 -9.32 -13.70 1.47
C ILE A 177 -9.45 -12.17 1.57
N PHE A 178 -9.03 -11.60 2.70
CA PHE A 178 -9.04 -10.15 2.91
C PHE A 178 -8.14 -9.44 1.88
N TYR A 179 -6.96 -9.97 1.60
CA TYR A 179 -6.03 -9.46 0.60
C TYR A 179 -6.57 -9.59 -0.83
N LEU A 180 -7.31 -10.64 -1.14
CA LEU A 180 -8.00 -10.78 -2.43
C LEU A 180 -9.03 -9.67 -2.63
N GLY A 181 -9.79 -9.32 -1.59
CA GLY A 181 -10.70 -8.17 -1.60
C GLY A 181 -9.98 -6.85 -1.90
N ILE A 182 -8.83 -6.61 -1.27
CA ILE A 182 -7.98 -5.45 -1.54
C ILE A 182 -7.67 -5.36 -3.05
N ASN A 183 -7.14 -6.45 -3.63
CA ASN A 183 -6.71 -6.45 -5.03
C ASN A 183 -7.88 -6.28 -6.01
N ALA A 184 -9.05 -6.84 -5.73
CA ALA A 184 -10.25 -6.62 -6.53
C ALA A 184 -10.62 -5.12 -6.58
N GLY A 185 -10.57 -4.43 -5.44
CA GLY A 185 -10.78 -2.99 -5.36
C GLY A 185 -9.76 -2.19 -6.18
N VAL A 186 -8.47 -2.53 -6.05
CA VAL A 186 -7.36 -1.85 -6.76
C VAL A 186 -7.49 -1.99 -8.28
N ILE A 187 -7.85 -3.18 -8.78
CA ILE A 187 -8.01 -3.45 -10.22
C ILE A 187 -9.23 -2.72 -10.80
N ALA A 188 -10.38 -2.81 -10.11
CA ALA A 188 -11.63 -2.24 -10.60
C ALA A 188 -11.65 -0.70 -10.57
N SER A 189 -10.93 -0.13 -9.63
CA SER A 189 -11.01 1.29 -9.31
C SER A 189 -10.59 2.23 -10.45
N PRO A 190 -9.39 2.11 -11.08
CA PRO A 190 -9.02 3.01 -12.16
C PRO A 190 -9.88 2.79 -13.42
N LEU A 191 -10.44 1.58 -13.61
CA LEU A 191 -11.37 1.32 -14.72
C LEU A 191 -12.66 2.11 -14.58
N ILE A 192 -13.19 2.26 -13.38
CA ILE A 192 -14.47 2.92 -13.14
C ILE A 192 -14.24 4.38 -12.79
N VAL A 193 -13.55 4.64 -11.67
CA VAL A 193 -13.31 5.98 -11.15
C VAL A 193 -12.44 6.79 -12.11
N GLY A 194 -11.38 6.17 -12.63
CA GLY A 194 -10.49 6.78 -13.62
C GLY A 194 -11.21 7.15 -14.91
N THR A 195 -11.99 6.23 -15.46
CA THR A 195 -12.77 6.51 -16.68
C THR A 195 -13.80 7.62 -16.45
N LEU A 196 -14.54 7.58 -15.35
CA LEU A 196 -15.48 8.65 -15.02
C LEU A 196 -14.76 10.00 -14.88
N GLY A 197 -13.60 10.03 -14.24
CA GLY A 197 -12.82 11.24 -14.05
C GLY A 197 -12.24 11.81 -15.35
N GLU A 198 -11.61 10.97 -16.16
CA GLU A 198 -10.92 11.43 -17.37
C GLU A 198 -11.87 11.70 -18.55
N VAL A 199 -12.96 10.94 -18.69
CA VAL A 199 -13.86 11.00 -19.86
C VAL A 199 -15.06 11.92 -19.60
N TYR A 200 -15.66 11.84 -18.41
CA TYR A 200 -16.88 12.58 -18.09
C TYR A 200 -16.63 13.81 -17.22
N GLY A 201 -15.54 13.85 -16.48
CA GLY A 201 -15.11 14.99 -15.66
C GLY A 201 -14.64 14.56 -14.26
N TRP A 202 -13.62 15.27 -13.75
CA TRP A 202 -12.91 14.91 -12.51
C TRP A 202 -13.84 14.73 -11.31
N HIS A 203 -14.84 15.60 -11.16
CA HIS A 203 -15.82 15.53 -10.08
C HIS A 203 -16.66 14.24 -10.10
N TYR A 204 -16.97 13.68 -11.27
CA TYR A 204 -17.67 12.37 -11.37
C TYR A 204 -16.79 11.22 -10.87
N GLY A 205 -15.50 11.24 -11.20
CA GLY A 205 -14.54 10.26 -10.68
C GLY A 205 -14.45 10.32 -9.15
N PHE A 206 -14.25 11.50 -8.58
CA PHE A 206 -14.17 11.66 -7.13
C PHE A 206 -15.49 11.32 -6.43
N ALA A 207 -16.62 11.70 -7.01
CA ALA A 207 -17.93 11.33 -6.48
C ALA A 207 -18.15 9.80 -6.48
N ALA A 208 -17.71 9.10 -7.54
CA ALA A 208 -17.79 7.64 -7.60
C ALA A 208 -16.93 6.98 -6.51
N ALA A 209 -15.73 7.52 -6.22
CA ALA A 209 -14.93 7.10 -5.09
C ALA A 209 -15.68 7.35 -3.75
N GLY A 210 -16.36 8.49 -3.61
CA GLY A 210 -17.20 8.81 -2.47
C GLY A 210 -18.35 7.81 -2.28
N VAL A 211 -19.04 7.45 -3.36
CA VAL A 211 -20.10 6.42 -3.35
C VAL A 211 -19.53 5.07 -2.93
N GLY A 212 -18.35 4.69 -3.45
CA GLY A 212 -17.65 3.48 -3.02
C GLY A 212 -17.39 3.46 -1.53
N MET A 213 -17.00 4.60 -0.95
CA MET A 213 -16.75 4.70 0.49
C MET A 213 -18.05 4.65 1.32
N LEU A 214 -19.16 5.19 0.80
CA LEU A 214 -20.48 5.02 1.43
C LEU A 214 -20.94 3.56 1.41
N LEU A 215 -20.69 2.83 0.30
CA LEU A 215 -20.97 1.40 0.23
C LEU A 215 -20.11 0.63 1.23
N ALA A 216 -18.81 0.92 1.34
CA ALA A 216 -17.95 0.34 2.37
C ALA A 216 -18.51 0.59 3.77
N THR A 217 -18.95 1.80 4.06
CA THR A 217 -19.55 2.19 5.35
C THR A 217 -20.83 1.42 5.62
N GLY A 218 -21.73 1.30 4.64
CA GLY A 218 -22.98 0.54 4.75
C GLY A 218 -22.76 -0.95 5.01
N ILE A 219 -21.81 -1.57 4.30
CA ILE A 219 -21.39 -2.96 4.49
C ILE A 219 -20.82 -3.15 5.91
N TYR A 220 -19.94 -2.25 6.33
CA TYR A 220 -19.34 -2.30 7.66
C TYR A 220 -20.40 -2.21 8.78
N LEU A 221 -21.35 -1.28 8.67
CA LEU A 221 -22.45 -1.13 9.62
C LEU A 221 -23.33 -2.38 9.68
N SER A 222 -23.66 -2.96 8.52
CA SER A 222 -24.46 -4.19 8.41
C SER A 222 -23.77 -5.40 9.05
N GLY A 223 -22.41 -5.43 8.98
CA GLY A 223 -21.58 -6.50 9.51
C GLY A 223 -21.30 -6.42 11.01
N GLN A 224 -21.58 -5.30 11.69
CA GLN A 224 -21.15 -5.06 13.07
C GLN A 224 -21.60 -6.13 14.07
N LYS A 225 -22.78 -6.71 13.87
CA LYS A 225 -23.30 -7.80 14.72
C LYS A 225 -22.48 -9.09 14.68
N TYR A 226 -21.67 -9.26 13.64
CA TYR A 226 -20.78 -10.41 13.45
C TYR A 226 -19.33 -10.13 13.85
N LEU A 227 -19.02 -8.91 14.28
CA LEU A 227 -17.67 -8.51 14.68
C LEU A 227 -17.54 -8.61 16.21
N ARG A 228 -16.50 -9.28 16.67
CA ARG A 228 -16.14 -9.31 18.09
C ARG A 228 -15.68 -7.92 18.53
N SER A 229 -15.99 -7.53 19.76
CA SER A 229 -15.55 -6.21 20.28
C SER A 229 -14.02 -6.11 20.45
N GLY A 230 -13.32 -7.22 20.59
CA GLY A 230 -11.84 -7.27 20.65
C GLY A 230 -11.19 -6.43 21.77
N GLU A 231 -11.99 -5.63 22.49
CA GLU A 231 -11.49 -4.67 23.49
C GLU A 231 -10.87 -5.37 24.70
N ASN A 232 -11.44 -6.50 25.13
CA ASN A 232 -10.93 -7.28 26.27
C ASN A 232 -9.63 -7.98 25.89
N GLU A 233 -9.49 -8.44 24.64
CA GLU A 233 -8.30 -9.09 24.15
C GLU A 233 -7.14 -8.09 23.95
N ALA A 234 -7.44 -6.91 23.40
CA ALA A 234 -6.47 -5.81 23.32
C ALA A 234 -5.99 -5.33 24.70
N ARG A 235 -6.89 -5.24 25.68
CA ARG A 235 -6.52 -4.92 27.08
C ARG A 235 -5.69 -6.01 27.72
N ALA A 236 -6.01 -7.29 27.48
CA ALA A 236 -5.24 -8.42 27.99
C ALA A 236 -3.81 -8.44 27.41
N ILE A 237 -3.68 -8.22 26.10
CA ILE A 237 -2.38 -8.12 25.42
C ILE A 237 -1.57 -6.90 25.93
N ALA A 238 -2.24 -5.76 26.15
CA ALA A 238 -1.61 -4.57 26.68
C ALA A 238 -1.17 -4.71 28.16
N ALA A 239 -1.86 -5.52 28.93
CA ALA A 239 -1.59 -5.82 30.34
C ALA A 239 -0.54 -6.95 30.53
N ALA A 240 -0.26 -7.75 29.48
CA ALA A 240 0.72 -8.81 29.58
C ALA A 240 2.13 -8.26 29.89
N PRO A 241 2.89 -8.90 30.81
CA PRO A 241 4.26 -8.49 31.11
C PRO A 241 5.11 -8.50 29.84
N ARG A 242 5.69 -7.35 29.50
CA ARG A 242 6.60 -7.25 28.35
C ARG A 242 7.90 -7.94 28.68
N ALA A 243 8.30 -8.93 27.90
CA ALA A 243 9.61 -9.54 28.01
C ALA A 243 10.69 -8.45 27.78
N LYS A 244 11.74 -8.49 28.61
CA LYS A 244 12.88 -7.57 28.44
C LYS A 244 13.64 -7.93 27.16
N LEU A 245 14.01 -6.92 26.38
CA LEU A 245 14.83 -7.09 25.20
C LEU A 245 16.25 -7.48 25.59
N THR A 246 16.78 -8.48 24.94
CA THR A 246 18.17 -8.93 25.08
C THR A 246 19.12 -8.09 24.22
N GLY A 247 20.44 -8.20 24.44
CA GLY A 247 21.42 -7.54 23.57
C GLY A 247 21.35 -8.02 22.11
N ARG A 248 20.88 -9.26 21.86
CA ARG A 248 20.61 -9.79 20.53
C ARG A 248 19.40 -9.12 19.89
N ASP A 249 18.31 -8.96 20.64
CA ASP A 249 17.11 -8.28 20.17
C ASP A 249 17.45 -6.86 19.71
N TRP A 250 18.25 -6.14 20.47
CA TRP A 250 18.68 -4.79 20.11
C TRP A 250 19.53 -4.76 18.84
N ARG A 251 20.41 -5.72 18.62
CA ARG A 251 21.19 -5.83 17.37
C ARG A 251 20.28 -6.06 16.17
N ALA A 252 19.29 -6.96 16.29
CA ALA A 252 18.29 -7.19 15.26
C ALA A 252 17.46 -5.92 14.97
N VAL A 253 17.01 -5.21 16.02
CA VAL A 253 16.28 -3.94 15.86
C VAL A 253 17.12 -2.91 15.11
N VAL A 254 18.39 -2.72 15.48
CA VAL A 254 19.30 -1.78 14.81
C VAL A 254 19.49 -2.17 13.34
N ALA A 255 19.70 -3.46 13.03
CA ALA A 255 19.84 -3.94 11.67
C ALA A 255 18.57 -3.66 10.84
N LEU A 256 17.39 -3.90 11.40
CA LEU A 256 16.11 -3.61 10.73
C LEU A 256 15.89 -2.10 10.54
N VAL A 257 16.24 -1.28 11.51
CA VAL A 257 16.15 0.20 11.40
C VAL A 257 17.08 0.74 10.30
N LEU A 258 18.29 0.18 10.18
CA LEU A 258 19.23 0.55 9.11
C LEU A 258 18.71 0.18 7.70
N LEU A 259 17.83 -0.81 7.60
CA LEU A 259 17.18 -1.15 6.32
C LEU A 259 16.07 -0.17 5.92
N ILE A 260 15.49 0.60 6.83
CA ILE A 260 14.38 1.51 6.52
C ILE A 260 14.73 2.51 5.40
N PRO A 261 15.84 3.28 5.46
CA PRO A 261 16.21 4.19 4.39
C PRO A 261 16.53 3.47 3.07
N VAL A 262 17.12 2.28 3.12
CA VAL A 262 17.40 1.48 1.91
C VAL A 262 16.10 1.03 1.25
N LEU A 263 15.14 0.53 2.03
CA LEU A 263 13.81 0.17 1.56
C LEU A 263 13.06 1.39 1.01
N ALA A 264 13.17 2.55 1.67
CA ALA A 264 12.55 3.76 1.17
C ALA A 264 13.03 4.09 -0.25
N VAL A 265 14.34 4.03 -0.50
CA VAL A 265 14.93 4.25 -1.83
C VAL A 265 14.51 3.16 -2.82
N ALA A 266 14.46 1.89 -2.40
CA ALA A 266 14.05 0.76 -3.24
C ALA A 266 12.58 0.85 -3.70
N ILE A 267 11.70 1.47 -2.90
CA ILE A 267 10.26 1.62 -3.18
C ILE A 267 9.99 2.78 -4.16
N VAL A 268 10.85 3.80 -4.22
CA VAL A 268 10.64 5.00 -5.05
C VAL A 268 10.30 4.67 -6.52
N PRO A 269 11.05 3.80 -7.23
CA PRO A 269 10.76 3.48 -8.63
C PRO A 269 9.34 2.97 -8.85
N ASN A 270 8.88 2.06 -7.98
CA ASN A 270 7.53 1.50 -8.06
C ASN A 270 6.44 2.54 -7.76
N ASN A 271 6.61 3.34 -6.73
CA ASN A 271 5.57 4.30 -6.31
C ASN A 271 5.46 5.50 -7.27
N GLN A 272 6.46 5.73 -8.13
CA GLN A 272 6.39 6.77 -9.15
C GLN A 272 5.33 6.49 -10.22
N ILE A 273 4.82 5.25 -10.30
CA ILE A 273 3.71 4.86 -11.19
C ILE A 273 2.49 5.77 -10.99
N PHE A 274 2.15 6.12 -9.77
CA PHE A 274 0.99 6.97 -9.46
C PHE A 274 1.27 8.48 -9.59
N ASN A 275 2.48 8.88 -9.93
CA ASN A 275 2.90 10.29 -10.00
C ASN A 275 3.42 10.64 -11.40
N ALA A 276 4.71 10.90 -11.55
CA ALA A 276 5.31 11.36 -12.82
C ALA A 276 5.09 10.38 -13.98
N TYR A 277 4.97 9.07 -13.72
CA TYR A 277 4.70 8.09 -14.77
C TYR A 277 3.33 8.29 -15.42
N LEU A 278 2.28 8.58 -14.64
CA LEU A 278 0.96 8.88 -15.20
C LEU A 278 0.98 10.17 -16.02
N VAL A 279 1.68 11.20 -15.54
CA VAL A 279 1.83 12.46 -16.30
C VAL A 279 2.55 12.21 -17.62
N TRP A 280 3.63 11.43 -17.59
CA TRP A 280 4.36 11.06 -18.79
C TRP A 280 3.53 10.19 -19.73
N GLY A 281 2.79 9.23 -19.19
CA GLY A 281 1.90 8.36 -19.95
C GLY A 281 0.81 9.14 -20.69
N ASP A 282 0.15 10.09 -20.03
CA ASP A 282 -0.85 10.96 -20.65
C ASP A 282 -0.24 11.82 -21.79
N GLN A 283 0.98 12.31 -21.60
CA GLN A 283 1.65 13.18 -22.55
C GLN A 283 2.28 12.43 -23.74
N GLN A 284 2.85 11.23 -23.51
CA GLN A 284 3.78 10.62 -24.45
C GLN A 284 3.39 9.22 -24.94
N PHE A 285 2.51 8.48 -24.23
CA PHE A 285 2.13 7.14 -24.69
C PHE A 285 1.04 7.20 -25.76
N ASP A 286 1.10 6.29 -26.72
CA ASP A 286 0.00 6.05 -27.66
C ASP A 286 -1.05 5.18 -26.99
N LEU A 287 -1.96 5.83 -26.29
CA LEU A 287 -3.08 5.17 -25.58
C LEU A 287 -4.27 4.89 -26.50
N ILE A 288 -4.04 4.69 -27.81
CA ILE A 288 -5.09 4.31 -28.77
C ILE A 288 -5.09 2.79 -28.91
N PHE A 289 -6.20 2.17 -28.56
CA PHE A 289 -6.40 0.74 -28.72
C PHE A 289 -7.75 0.48 -29.44
N LEU A 290 -7.70 -0.28 -30.53
CA LEU A 290 -8.87 -0.53 -31.41
C LEU A 290 -9.61 0.76 -31.83
N GLY A 291 -8.85 1.82 -32.13
CA GLY A 291 -9.39 3.12 -32.55
C GLY A 291 -10.01 3.97 -31.44
N LYS A 292 -9.95 3.54 -30.18
CA LYS A 292 -10.44 4.31 -29.01
C LYS A 292 -9.28 4.73 -28.12
N LYS A 293 -9.32 5.98 -27.65
CA LYS A 293 -8.37 6.48 -26.65
C LYS A 293 -8.72 5.89 -25.29
N LEU A 294 -7.78 5.16 -24.70
CA LEU A 294 -7.89 4.64 -23.34
C LEU A 294 -7.62 5.74 -22.31
N PRO A 295 -8.32 5.77 -21.17
CA PRO A 295 -7.96 6.59 -20.03
C PRO A 295 -6.54 6.27 -19.54
N THR A 296 -5.79 7.28 -19.19
CA THR A 296 -4.40 7.14 -18.71
C THR A 296 -4.33 6.34 -17.41
N THR A 297 -5.34 6.48 -16.56
CA THR A 297 -5.48 5.73 -15.30
C THR A 297 -5.57 4.21 -15.49
N TRP A 298 -5.94 3.72 -16.69
CA TRP A 298 -5.93 2.27 -16.98
C TRP A 298 -4.54 1.65 -16.92
N LEU A 299 -3.47 2.45 -17.02
CA LEU A 299 -2.11 1.99 -16.76
C LEU A 299 -1.94 1.49 -15.32
N VAL A 300 -2.67 2.06 -14.36
CA VAL A 300 -2.68 1.58 -12.96
C VAL A 300 -3.42 0.24 -12.84
N THR A 301 -4.50 0.03 -13.58
CA THR A 301 -5.17 -1.28 -13.65
C THR A 301 -4.25 -2.34 -14.27
N LEU A 302 -3.54 -1.98 -15.34
CA LEU A 302 -2.53 -2.87 -15.94
C LEU A 302 -1.48 -3.27 -14.91
N ASP A 303 -0.93 -2.29 -14.19
CA ASP A 303 0.02 -2.54 -13.09
C ASP A 303 -0.56 -3.50 -12.04
N ALA A 304 -1.77 -3.24 -11.57
CA ALA A 304 -2.42 -4.05 -10.56
C ALA A 304 -2.64 -5.51 -10.99
N ILE A 305 -3.15 -5.73 -12.21
CA ILE A 305 -3.37 -7.08 -12.75
C ILE A 305 -2.04 -7.82 -12.87
N VAL A 306 -1.03 -7.19 -13.46
CA VAL A 306 0.29 -7.81 -13.68
C VAL A 306 0.97 -8.07 -12.33
N SER A 307 0.91 -7.12 -11.39
CA SER A 307 1.51 -7.27 -10.05
C SER A 307 0.90 -8.42 -9.26
N VAL A 308 -0.43 -8.56 -9.24
CA VAL A 308 -1.11 -9.68 -8.57
C VAL A 308 -0.74 -11.01 -9.23
N SER A 309 -0.67 -11.04 -10.56
CA SER A 309 -0.26 -12.25 -11.30
C SER A 309 1.17 -12.65 -10.95
N PHE A 310 2.11 -11.72 -10.93
CA PHE A 310 3.50 -12.02 -10.59
C PHE A 310 3.73 -12.32 -9.11
N LEU A 311 2.94 -11.77 -8.19
CA LEU A 311 2.96 -12.22 -6.80
C LEU A 311 2.70 -13.73 -6.69
N ALA A 312 1.68 -14.23 -7.41
CA ALA A 312 1.37 -15.66 -7.44
C ALA A 312 2.47 -16.46 -8.16
N LEU A 313 2.91 -16.00 -9.33
CA LEU A 313 3.92 -16.71 -10.14
C LEU A 313 5.26 -16.81 -9.40
N VAL A 314 5.74 -15.73 -8.76
CA VAL A 314 6.98 -15.73 -7.98
C VAL A 314 6.87 -16.65 -6.75
N ALA A 315 5.71 -16.65 -6.07
CA ALA A 315 5.48 -17.57 -4.95
C ALA A 315 5.49 -19.04 -5.41
N LEU A 316 4.85 -19.34 -6.54
CA LEU A 316 4.86 -20.69 -7.14
C LEU A 316 6.27 -21.08 -7.60
N PHE A 317 7.02 -20.16 -8.21
CA PHE A 317 8.41 -20.36 -8.60
C PHE A 317 9.28 -20.75 -7.40
N TYR A 318 9.22 -20.01 -6.28
CA TYR A 318 10.02 -20.33 -5.10
C TYR A 318 9.59 -21.64 -4.42
N ARG A 319 8.30 -21.99 -4.44
CA ARG A 319 7.83 -23.31 -4.00
C ARG A 319 8.40 -24.44 -4.85
N TRP A 320 8.46 -24.27 -6.17
CA TRP A 320 9.07 -25.23 -7.10
C TRP A 320 10.58 -25.26 -6.92
N TYR A 321 11.25 -24.08 -6.87
CA TYR A 321 12.69 -23.95 -6.70
C TYR A 321 13.18 -24.63 -5.41
N GLY A 322 12.53 -24.41 -4.28
CA GLY A 322 12.87 -24.97 -2.98
C GLY A 322 12.75 -26.51 -2.90
N LYS A 323 12.02 -27.14 -3.86
CA LYS A 323 12.00 -28.62 -3.97
C LYS A 323 13.25 -29.19 -4.65
N HIS A 324 14.00 -28.40 -5.39
CA HIS A 324 15.12 -28.83 -6.21
C HIS A 324 16.46 -28.24 -5.75
N TRP A 325 16.43 -27.03 -5.18
CA TRP A 325 17.60 -26.30 -4.75
C TRP A 325 17.34 -25.60 -3.40
N ARG A 326 18.42 -25.14 -2.77
CA ARG A 326 18.31 -24.32 -1.56
C ARG A 326 17.72 -22.96 -1.92
N GLU A 327 16.60 -22.62 -1.33
CA GLU A 327 15.94 -21.35 -1.53
C GLU A 327 16.83 -20.18 -1.04
N PRO A 328 16.97 -19.08 -1.82
CA PRO A 328 17.70 -17.91 -1.40
C PRO A 328 17.09 -17.29 -0.15
N ASP A 329 17.95 -16.75 0.73
CA ASP A 329 17.52 -15.98 1.90
C ASP A 329 16.77 -14.68 1.50
N GLU A 330 16.06 -14.09 2.44
CA GLU A 330 15.23 -12.90 2.22
C GLU A 330 16.05 -11.73 1.64
N THR A 331 17.26 -11.50 2.14
CA THR A 331 18.13 -10.42 1.66
C THR A 331 18.58 -10.64 0.22
N THR A 332 18.89 -11.89 -0.16
CA THR A 332 19.22 -12.24 -1.56
C THR A 332 18.04 -12.00 -2.48
N LYS A 333 16.82 -12.32 -2.04
CA LYS A 333 15.61 -12.02 -2.82
C LYS A 333 15.39 -10.53 -3.01
N LEU A 334 15.71 -9.69 -2.00
CA LEU A 334 15.67 -8.23 -2.14
C LEU A 334 16.70 -7.73 -3.17
N ILE A 335 17.90 -8.32 -3.21
CA ILE A 335 18.94 -8.01 -4.22
C ILE A 335 18.42 -8.37 -5.64
N ILE A 336 17.84 -9.56 -5.81
CA ILE A 336 17.23 -10.00 -7.08
C ILE A 336 16.12 -9.03 -7.49
N GLY A 337 15.23 -8.66 -6.56
CA GLY A 337 14.16 -7.70 -6.80
C GLY A 337 14.67 -6.33 -7.27
N SER A 338 15.76 -5.85 -6.65
CA SER A 338 16.41 -4.59 -7.08
C SER A 338 16.95 -4.68 -8.49
N GLY A 339 17.52 -5.83 -8.90
CA GLY A 339 17.95 -6.07 -10.27
C GLY A 339 16.80 -5.99 -11.28
N PHE A 340 15.66 -6.60 -10.97
CA PHE A 340 14.44 -6.47 -11.79
C PHE A 340 13.89 -5.04 -11.79
N SER A 341 14.00 -4.30 -10.67
CA SER A 341 13.58 -2.90 -10.62
C SER A 341 14.45 -2.04 -11.55
N VAL A 342 15.77 -2.24 -11.56
CA VAL A 342 16.67 -1.60 -12.54
C VAL A 342 16.23 -1.93 -13.97
N ALA A 343 16.03 -3.21 -14.29
CA ALA A 343 15.59 -3.64 -15.63
C ALA A 343 14.25 -3.01 -16.04
N GLY A 344 13.29 -2.93 -15.11
CA GLY A 344 12.01 -2.26 -15.33
C GLY A 344 12.18 -0.77 -15.64
N MET A 345 12.99 -0.06 -14.85
CA MET A 345 13.28 1.35 -15.13
C MET A 345 14.02 1.53 -16.45
N MET A 346 14.90 0.61 -16.83
CA MET A 346 15.59 0.65 -18.13
C MET A 346 14.62 0.51 -19.31
N CYS A 347 13.49 -0.19 -19.17
CA CYS A 347 12.42 -0.16 -20.20
C CYS A 347 11.93 1.27 -20.44
N LEU A 348 11.73 2.07 -19.38
CA LEU A 348 11.29 3.46 -19.48
C LEU A 348 12.41 4.36 -20.02
N VAL A 349 13.66 4.13 -19.63
CA VAL A 349 14.86 4.84 -20.16
C VAL A 349 14.96 4.64 -21.67
N ILE A 350 14.88 3.39 -22.13
CA ILE A 350 14.96 3.05 -23.54
C ILE A 350 13.79 3.65 -24.32
N ALA A 351 12.56 3.53 -23.79
CA ALA A 351 11.38 4.13 -24.39
C ALA A 351 11.51 5.65 -24.57
N ALA A 352 12.05 6.34 -23.55
CA ALA A 352 12.29 7.78 -23.62
C ALA A 352 13.44 8.15 -24.60
N ALA A 353 14.54 7.38 -24.58
CA ALA A 353 15.71 7.63 -25.42
C ALA A 353 15.48 7.34 -26.91
N THR A 354 14.66 6.33 -27.22
CA THR A 354 14.35 5.91 -28.59
C THR A 354 13.13 6.61 -29.19
N ARG A 355 12.48 7.50 -28.43
CA ARG A 355 11.31 8.22 -28.91
C ARG A 355 11.67 9.15 -30.09
N ILE A 356 10.98 8.96 -31.20
CA ILE A 356 11.07 9.84 -32.36
C ILE A 356 10.26 11.12 -32.10
N ALA A 357 10.86 12.28 -32.38
CA ALA A 357 10.17 13.56 -32.20
C ALA A 357 8.85 13.59 -33.03
N GLY A 358 7.78 14.07 -32.38
CA GLY A 358 6.44 14.10 -32.98
C GLY A 358 5.66 12.78 -32.93
N HIS A 359 6.27 11.66 -32.52
CA HIS A 359 5.59 10.38 -32.38
C HIS A 359 5.34 10.02 -30.92
N LYS A 360 4.28 9.28 -30.66
CA LYS A 360 3.94 8.72 -29.35
C LYS A 360 4.70 7.42 -29.12
N ILE A 361 4.93 7.08 -27.87
CA ILE A 361 5.57 5.83 -27.43
C ILE A 361 4.51 4.72 -27.48
N GLY A 362 4.77 3.64 -28.22
CA GLY A 362 3.88 2.50 -28.33
C GLY A 362 3.67 1.74 -27.01
N LEU A 363 2.51 1.07 -26.88
CA LEU A 363 2.10 0.33 -25.67
C LEU A 363 3.04 -0.83 -25.29
N PHE A 364 3.91 -1.28 -26.17
CA PHE A 364 4.92 -2.29 -25.85
C PHE A 364 5.74 -1.90 -24.62
N TRP A 365 6.23 -0.66 -24.57
CA TRP A 365 7.11 -0.21 -23.51
C TRP A 365 6.45 -0.13 -22.12
N PRO A 366 5.27 0.48 -21.95
CA PRO A 366 4.56 0.42 -20.67
C PRO A 366 4.22 -1.00 -20.25
N VAL A 367 3.81 -1.89 -21.17
CA VAL A 367 3.53 -3.29 -20.85
C VAL A 367 4.80 -4.01 -20.40
N ALA A 368 5.92 -3.88 -21.12
CA ALA A 368 7.20 -4.45 -20.73
C ALA A 368 7.67 -3.95 -19.36
N PHE A 369 7.54 -2.64 -19.13
CA PHE A 369 7.84 -2.04 -17.82
C PHE A 369 7.01 -2.69 -16.70
N HIS A 370 5.67 -2.75 -16.84
CA HIS A 370 4.81 -3.32 -15.81
C HIS A 370 5.11 -4.80 -15.54
N ILE A 371 5.41 -5.60 -16.56
CA ILE A 371 5.79 -7.00 -16.40
C ILE A 371 7.07 -7.10 -15.56
N VAL A 372 8.13 -6.41 -15.95
CA VAL A 372 9.44 -6.51 -15.28
C VAL A 372 9.40 -5.89 -13.89
N ASN A 373 8.73 -4.74 -13.73
CA ASN A 373 8.58 -4.07 -12.45
C ASN A 373 7.72 -4.88 -11.47
N SER A 374 6.72 -5.63 -11.94
CA SER A 374 5.90 -6.49 -11.08
C SER A 374 6.70 -7.69 -10.52
N ILE A 375 7.71 -8.20 -11.26
CA ILE A 375 8.65 -9.17 -10.72
C ILE A 375 9.45 -8.54 -9.58
N ALA A 376 9.95 -7.31 -9.75
CA ALA A 376 10.63 -6.57 -8.70
C ALA A 376 9.73 -6.36 -7.48
N PHE A 377 8.49 -5.91 -7.70
CA PHE A 377 7.49 -5.72 -6.65
C PHE A 377 7.26 -6.98 -5.82
N ALA A 378 7.11 -8.14 -6.47
CA ALA A 378 6.90 -9.42 -5.81
C ALA A 378 8.10 -9.88 -4.95
N HIS A 379 9.32 -9.41 -5.28
CA HIS A 379 10.52 -9.68 -4.50
C HIS A 379 10.78 -8.65 -3.40
N LEU A 380 10.40 -7.38 -3.61
CA LEU A 380 10.74 -6.30 -2.67
C LEU A 380 9.71 -6.21 -1.53
N LEU A 381 8.43 -6.01 -1.83
CA LEU A 381 7.46 -5.62 -0.80
C LEU A 381 7.06 -6.76 0.15
N PRO A 382 6.59 -7.94 -0.31
CA PRO A 382 6.20 -8.99 0.61
C PRO A 382 7.40 -9.58 1.37
N ILE A 383 8.57 -9.64 0.72
CA ILE A 383 9.77 -10.23 1.34
C ILE A 383 10.36 -9.29 2.38
N SER A 384 10.39 -7.97 2.14
CA SER A 384 10.83 -7.01 3.16
C SER A 384 9.92 -7.02 4.38
N LEU A 385 8.60 -7.08 4.20
CA LEU A 385 7.66 -7.22 5.32
C LEU A 385 7.89 -8.53 6.10
N ALA A 386 8.06 -9.64 5.38
CA ALA A 386 8.35 -10.95 5.99
C ALA A 386 9.67 -10.92 6.77
N LEU A 387 10.70 -10.23 6.27
CA LEU A 387 11.98 -10.04 6.96
C LEU A 387 11.79 -9.30 8.29
N PHE A 388 11.05 -8.18 8.29
CA PHE A 388 10.76 -7.45 9.52
C PHE A 388 9.93 -8.27 10.51
N ALA A 389 8.92 -9.00 10.04
CA ALA A 389 8.09 -9.86 10.87
C ALA A 389 8.86 -11.05 11.48
N LYS A 390 9.79 -11.64 10.71
CA LYS A 390 10.56 -12.83 11.09
C LYS A 390 11.66 -12.51 12.11
N TYR A 391 12.40 -11.42 11.88
CA TYR A 391 13.56 -11.07 12.69
C TYR A 391 13.28 -10.01 13.77
N GLY A 392 12.10 -9.40 13.73
CA GLY A 392 11.66 -8.50 14.79
C GLY A 392 11.44 -9.25 16.10
N PRO A 393 11.97 -8.72 17.25
CA PRO A 393 11.74 -9.33 18.57
C PRO A 393 10.25 -9.51 18.85
N LYS A 394 9.84 -10.71 19.29
CA LYS A 394 8.42 -11.03 19.57
C LYS A 394 7.77 -10.05 20.54
N ALA A 395 8.53 -9.56 21.53
CA ALA A 395 8.06 -8.62 22.55
C ALA A 395 7.59 -7.26 21.99
N ILE A 396 8.12 -6.85 20.82
CA ILE A 396 7.85 -5.56 20.19
C ILE A 396 7.51 -5.68 18.68
N ASN A 397 7.06 -6.86 18.24
CA ASN A 397 6.84 -7.15 16.82
C ASN A 397 5.88 -6.13 16.16
N ALA A 398 4.80 -5.74 16.84
CA ALA A 398 3.88 -4.71 16.34
C ALA A 398 4.58 -3.36 16.11
N THR A 399 5.51 -2.98 17.00
CA THR A 399 6.32 -1.77 16.82
C THR A 399 7.27 -1.90 15.63
N ILE A 400 7.90 -3.07 15.45
CA ILE A 400 8.78 -3.35 14.31
C ILE A 400 8.02 -3.25 12.97
N ILE A 401 6.80 -3.80 12.91
CA ILE A 401 5.95 -3.64 11.72
C ILE A 401 5.54 -2.17 11.52
N GLY A 402 5.28 -1.45 12.60
CA GLY A 402 5.05 0.01 12.52
C GLY A 402 6.26 0.75 11.95
N LEU A 403 7.48 0.41 12.39
CA LEU A 403 8.73 0.96 11.85
C LEU A 403 8.93 0.63 10.36
N TYR A 404 8.56 -0.58 9.93
CA TYR A 404 8.59 -0.93 8.51
C TYR A 404 7.76 0.04 7.65
N TYR A 405 6.59 0.48 8.12
CA TYR A 405 5.77 1.44 7.39
C TYR A 405 6.38 2.85 7.29
N LEU A 406 7.37 3.19 8.13
CA LEU A 406 8.15 4.43 7.94
C LEU A 406 8.96 4.41 6.64
N ALA A 407 9.35 3.24 6.12
CA ALA A 407 9.97 3.15 4.80
C ALA A 407 9.03 3.70 3.70
N PHE A 408 7.73 3.43 3.79
CA PHE A 408 6.75 3.99 2.85
C PHE A 408 6.52 5.48 3.03
N PHE A 409 6.55 5.98 4.27
CA PHE A 409 6.51 7.41 4.53
C PHE A 409 7.68 8.13 3.84
N PHE A 410 8.90 7.67 4.06
CA PHE A 410 10.09 8.25 3.43
C PHE A 410 10.10 8.04 1.91
N ALA A 411 9.69 6.86 1.42
CA ALA A 411 9.60 6.58 0.00
C ALA A 411 8.65 7.55 -0.71
N ASN A 412 7.45 7.76 -0.18
CA ASN A 412 6.48 8.67 -0.80
C ASN A 412 6.89 10.14 -0.70
N THR A 413 7.57 10.53 0.38
CA THR A 413 8.20 11.85 0.46
C THR A 413 9.24 12.03 -0.65
N LEU A 414 10.10 11.02 -0.89
CA LEU A 414 11.07 11.02 -1.99
C LEU A 414 10.38 11.00 -3.37
N VAL A 415 9.30 10.22 -3.54
CA VAL A 415 8.50 10.21 -4.78
C VAL A 415 8.01 11.61 -5.14
N GLY A 416 7.48 12.35 -4.17
CA GLY A 416 7.04 13.73 -4.38
C GLY A 416 8.21 14.67 -4.73
N TRP A 417 9.28 14.59 -3.97
CA TRP A 417 10.47 15.42 -4.18
C TRP A 417 11.15 15.13 -5.52
N VAL A 418 11.43 13.87 -5.84
CA VAL A 418 12.02 13.47 -7.12
C VAL A 418 11.08 13.75 -8.28
N GLY A 419 9.78 13.49 -8.11
CA GLY A 419 8.74 13.76 -9.10
C GLY A 419 8.69 15.24 -9.50
N SER A 420 9.06 16.18 -8.59
CA SER A 420 9.10 17.60 -8.89
C SER A 420 10.18 17.98 -9.93
N PHE A 421 11.19 17.13 -10.15
CA PHE A 421 12.23 17.35 -11.15
C PHE A 421 11.85 16.88 -12.56
N TYR A 422 10.68 16.25 -12.74
CA TYR A 422 10.29 15.65 -14.03
C TYR A 422 10.33 16.66 -15.20
N GLN A 423 9.91 17.90 -14.98
CA GLN A 423 9.93 18.93 -16.03
C GLN A 423 11.28 19.64 -16.21
N THR A 424 12.14 19.56 -15.21
CA THR A 424 13.48 20.22 -15.26
C THR A 424 14.57 19.30 -15.80
N MET A 425 14.29 17.99 -15.90
CA MET A 425 15.20 16.99 -16.45
C MET A 425 14.70 16.50 -17.81
N THR A 426 15.60 15.97 -18.64
CA THR A 426 15.18 15.17 -19.79
C THR A 426 14.47 13.90 -19.26
N THR A 427 13.43 13.45 -19.95
CA THR A 427 12.69 12.24 -19.53
C THR A 427 13.59 11.01 -19.40
N THR A 428 14.58 10.88 -20.29
CA THR A 428 15.60 9.82 -20.21
C THR A 428 16.38 9.89 -18.91
N ASN A 429 16.90 11.07 -18.53
CA ASN A 429 17.66 11.25 -17.30
C ASN A 429 16.79 11.07 -16.06
N PHE A 430 15.53 11.46 -16.13
CA PHE A 430 14.57 11.26 -15.03
C PHE A 430 14.38 9.77 -14.72
N TRP A 431 14.16 8.93 -15.74
CA TRP A 431 14.02 7.49 -15.53
C TRP A 431 15.35 6.82 -15.21
N LEU A 432 16.47 7.34 -15.74
CA LEU A 432 17.81 6.86 -15.37
C LEU A 432 18.13 7.11 -13.89
N LEU A 433 17.68 8.25 -13.33
CA LEU A 433 17.76 8.51 -11.89
C LEU A 433 17.02 7.46 -11.07
N HIS A 434 15.84 7.02 -11.51
CA HIS A 434 15.07 5.96 -10.84
C HIS A 434 15.76 4.60 -10.94
N ALA A 435 16.38 4.29 -12.10
CA ALA A 435 17.23 3.10 -12.24
C ALA A 435 18.42 3.17 -11.29
N GLY A 436 19.01 4.37 -11.10
CA GLY A 436 20.07 4.63 -10.13
C GLY A 436 19.63 4.38 -8.68
N PHE A 437 18.42 4.77 -8.29
CA PHE A 437 17.87 4.46 -6.97
C PHE A 437 17.71 2.96 -6.76
N ALA A 438 17.16 2.24 -7.75
CA ALA A 438 17.03 0.78 -7.67
C ALA A 438 18.39 0.09 -7.56
N ALA A 439 19.39 0.52 -8.36
CA ALA A 439 20.76 -0.02 -8.33
C ALA A 439 21.45 0.29 -6.99
N GLY A 440 21.32 1.53 -6.50
CA GLY A 440 21.87 1.94 -5.21
C GLY A 440 21.28 1.16 -4.04
N ALA A 441 19.97 0.96 -4.04
CA ALA A 441 19.30 0.12 -3.04
C ALA A 441 19.80 -1.34 -3.14
N GLY A 442 19.92 -1.90 -4.33
CA GLY A 442 20.49 -3.24 -4.55
C GLY A 442 21.91 -3.37 -4.00
N LEU A 443 22.77 -2.39 -4.25
CA LEU A 443 24.12 -2.34 -3.69
C LEU A 443 24.08 -2.27 -2.15
N CYS A 444 23.22 -1.44 -1.58
CA CYS A 444 23.04 -1.36 -0.13
C CYS A 444 22.56 -2.68 0.46
N PHE A 445 21.67 -3.43 -0.20
CA PHE A 445 21.27 -4.78 0.25
C PHE A 445 22.43 -5.77 0.18
N VAL A 446 23.30 -5.69 -0.83
CA VAL A 446 24.54 -6.49 -0.89
C VAL A 446 25.45 -6.16 0.29
N ILE A 447 25.73 -4.89 0.52
CA ILE A 447 26.55 -4.45 1.67
C ILE A 447 25.93 -4.92 2.98
N PHE A 448 24.62 -4.69 3.14
CA PHE A 448 23.89 -5.13 4.34
C PHE A 448 24.02 -6.63 4.59
N LYS A 449 23.90 -7.45 3.55
CA LYS A 449 24.03 -8.90 3.65
C LYS A 449 25.38 -9.32 4.25
N PHE A 450 26.48 -8.70 3.82
CA PHE A 450 27.83 -9.03 4.30
C PHE A 450 28.16 -8.40 5.66
N VAL A 451 27.66 -7.19 5.95
CA VAL A 451 28.03 -6.44 7.17
C VAL A 451 27.07 -6.74 8.33
N ALA A 452 25.79 -6.80 8.07
CA ALA A 452 24.76 -6.87 9.13
C ALA A 452 23.88 -8.13 9.02
N GLY A 453 23.99 -8.91 7.93
CA GLY A 453 23.16 -10.11 7.73
C GLY A 453 23.30 -11.14 8.85
N HIS A 454 24.49 -11.28 9.42
CA HIS A 454 24.74 -12.18 10.55
C HIS A 454 23.97 -11.82 11.83
N TYR A 455 23.55 -10.57 12.01
CA TYR A 455 22.68 -10.16 13.14
C TYR A 455 21.24 -10.66 12.98
N LEU A 456 20.85 -11.07 11.76
CA LEU A 456 19.55 -11.63 11.45
C LEU A 456 19.58 -13.17 11.35
N GLU A 457 20.74 -13.84 11.59
CA GLU A 457 20.79 -15.29 11.59
C GLU A 457 20.16 -15.85 12.88
N VAL A 458 19.26 -16.79 12.72
CA VAL A 458 18.69 -17.59 13.81
C VAL A 458 19.68 -18.71 14.14
N GLU A 459 20.19 -18.77 15.35
CA GLU A 459 21.05 -19.89 15.77
C GLU A 459 20.31 -21.22 15.61
N PRO A 460 21.00 -22.27 15.13
CA PRO A 460 20.41 -23.60 14.90
C PRO A 460 19.84 -24.29 16.15
N GLU A 461 20.17 -23.81 17.34
CA GLU A 461 19.75 -24.45 18.59
C GLU A 461 18.27 -24.22 18.97
N LEU A 462 17.58 -23.28 18.35
CA LEU A 462 16.14 -23.03 18.59
C LEU A 462 15.22 -23.59 17.50
N ALA A 463 15.75 -24.33 16.53
CA ALA A 463 15.00 -24.97 15.45
C ALA A 463 14.68 -26.45 15.74
N ARG A 464 14.82 -26.93 17.01
CA ARG A 464 14.41 -28.26 17.46
C ARG A 464 13.14 -28.21 18.29
#